data_b208656e4649cbc6ee5062e9fd3a8af9
#
_entry.id   b208656e4649cbc6ee5062e9fd3a8af9
#
_cell.length_a   1.000
_cell.length_b   1.000
_cell.length_c   1.000
_cell.angle_alpha   90.00
_cell.angle_beta   90.00
_cell.angle_gamma   90.00
#
_symmetry.space_group_name_H-M   'P 1'
#
loop_
_entity.id
_entity.type
_entity.pdbx_description
1 polymer ?
#
loop_
_entity_poly.entity_id
_entity_poly.type
_entity_poly.pdbx_seq_one_letter_code
_entity_poly.pdbx_strand_id
1 'polypeptide(L)' 'EQAAVSSRLANEMLARAVGLGVSGEDLLNALRTALGEKRR' A
#
# COMPACT_ATOMS: atom_id res chain seq x y z
N GLU A 1 -6.50 0.51 18.34
CA GLU A 1 -6.82 1.76 17.67
C GLU A 1 -6.57 1.66 16.18
N GLN A 2 -7.48 2.24 15.38
CA GLN A 2 -7.44 2.05 13.94
C GLN A 2 -6.21 2.68 13.28
N ALA A 3 -5.78 3.82 13.79
CA ALA A 3 -4.63 4.49 13.20
C ALA A 3 -3.36 3.63 13.33
N ALA A 4 -3.19 2.99 14.49
CA ALA A 4 -2.02 2.13 14.70
C ALA A 4 -2.08 0.89 13.79
N VAL A 5 -3.27 0.31 13.63
CA VAL A 5 -3.43 -0.85 12.77
C VAL A 5 -3.15 -0.48 11.32
N SER A 6 -3.67 0.66 10.87
CA SER A 6 -3.46 1.12 9.51
C SER A 6 -1.97 1.37 9.23
N SER A 7 -1.28 1.99 10.18
CA SER A 7 0.15 2.24 10.00
C SER A 7 0.94 0.95 9.91
N ARG A 8 0.59 -0.03 10.73
CA ARG A 8 1.27 -1.32 10.72
C ARG A 8 1.09 -2.02 9.38
N LEU A 9 -0.14 -2.03 8.89
CA LEU A 9 -0.43 -2.65 7.60
C LEU A 9 0.34 -1.98 6.48
N ALA A 10 0.37 -0.63 6.48
CA ALA A 10 1.08 0.09 5.45
C ALA A 10 2.57 -0.24 5.48
N ASN A 11 3.15 -0.32 6.68
CA ASN A 11 4.57 -0.66 6.81
C ASN A 11 4.85 -2.07 6.31
N GLU A 12 3.98 -3.02 6.60
CA GLU A 12 4.14 -4.39 6.14
C GLU A 12 4.06 -4.48 4.62
N MET A 13 3.12 -3.77 4.04
CA MET A 13 2.97 -3.75 2.60
C MET A 13 4.20 -3.12 1.93
N LEU A 14 4.70 -2.05 2.52
CA LEU A 14 5.89 -1.39 1.99
C LEU A 14 7.10 -2.31 2.06
N ALA A 15 7.27 -3.01 3.18
CA ALA A 15 8.39 -3.93 3.33
C ALA A 15 8.32 -5.04 2.28
N ARG A 16 7.13 -5.54 1.99
CA ARG A 16 6.96 -6.55 0.96
C ARG A 16 7.33 -6.01 -0.41
N ALA A 17 6.87 -4.80 -0.70
CA ALA A 17 7.15 -4.19 -1.99
C ALA A 17 8.66 -4.04 -2.20
N VAL A 18 9.35 -3.58 -1.17
CA VAL A 18 10.81 -3.43 -1.24
C VAL A 18 11.47 -4.77 -1.50
N GLY A 19 11.01 -5.81 -0.81
CA GLY A 19 11.56 -7.16 -1.02
C GLY A 19 11.34 -7.68 -2.42
N LEU A 20 10.31 -7.21 -3.10
CA LEU A 20 10.03 -7.61 -4.49
C LEU A 20 10.64 -6.67 -5.52
N GLY A 21 11.33 -5.64 -5.07
CA GLY A 21 11.94 -4.68 -5.97
C GLY A 21 10.99 -3.61 -6.47
N VAL A 22 9.84 -3.45 -5.82
CA VAL A 22 8.85 -2.44 -6.16
C VAL A 22 9.09 -1.19 -5.32
N SER A 23 9.15 -0.02 -5.95
CA SER A 23 9.33 1.21 -5.21
C SER A 23 8.07 1.58 -4.45
N GLY A 24 8.23 2.40 -3.40
CA GLY A 24 7.07 2.86 -2.65
C GLY A 24 6.12 3.68 -3.50
N GLU A 25 6.67 4.43 -4.46
CA GLU A 25 5.85 5.22 -5.36
C GLU A 25 5.00 4.33 -6.26
N ASP A 26 5.60 3.27 -6.78
CA ASP A 26 4.86 2.33 -7.63
C ASP A 26 3.76 1.65 -6.83
N LEU A 27 4.04 1.28 -5.57
CA LEU A 27 3.04 0.70 -4.71
C LEU A 27 1.89 1.67 -4.48
N LEU A 28 2.20 2.92 -4.24
CA LEU A 28 1.17 3.93 -4.03
C LEU A 28 0.28 4.08 -5.26
N ASN A 29 0.87 4.09 -6.44
CA ASN A 29 0.11 4.21 -7.67
C ASN A 29 -0.79 3.00 -7.88
N ALA A 30 -0.31 1.81 -7.57
CA ALA A 30 -1.11 0.59 -7.68
C ALA A 30 -2.30 0.64 -6.72
N LEU A 31 -2.07 1.13 -5.51
CA LEU A 31 -3.15 1.26 -4.54
C LEU A 31 -4.20 2.27 -4.99
N ARG A 32 -3.77 3.36 -5.57
CA ARG A 32 -4.70 4.37 -6.09
C ARG A 32 -5.57 3.78 -7.20
N THR A 33 -4.97 3.02 -8.08
CA THR A 33 -5.71 2.38 -9.17
C THR A 33 -6.73 1.40 -8.62
N ALA A 34 -6.33 0.59 -7.66
CA ALA A 34 -7.23 -0.38 -7.04
C ALA A 34 -8.41 0.30 -6.36
N LEU A 35 -8.13 1.39 -5.64
CA LEU A 35 -9.18 2.15 -4.97
C LEU A 35 -10.12 2.79 -5.97
N GLY A 36 -9.59 3.32 -7.06
CA GLY A 36 -10.40 3.94 -8.09
C GLY A 36 -11.34 2.94 -8.73
N GLU A 37 -10.86 1.74 -8.98
CA GLU A 37 -11.69 0.70 -9.56
C GLU A 37 -12.81 0.29 -8.63
N LYS A 38 -12.53 0.21 -7.34
CA LYS A 38 -13.54 -0.21 -6.38
C LYS A 38 -14.60 0.85 -6.14
N ARG A 39 -14.29 2.09 -6.43
CA ARG A 39 -15.23 3.18 -6.24
C ARG A 39 -16.29 3.27 -7.32
N ARG A 40 -16.10 2.62 -8.41
CA ARG A 40 -17.03 2.68 -9.52
C ARG A 40 -18.20 1.72 -9.40
#